data_8f060b7bddaabb1bfccf7686d07b869e
#
_entry.id   8f060b7bddaabb1bfccf7686d07b869e
#
_cell.length_a   1.000
_cell.length_b   1.000
_cell.length_c   1.000
_cell.angle_alpha   90.00
_cell.angle_beta   90.00
_cell.angle_gamma   90.00
#
_symmetry.space_group_name_H-M   'P 1'
#
loop_
_entity.id
_entity.type
_entity.pdbx_description
1 polymer ?
#
loop_
_entity_poly.entity_id
_entity_poly.type
_entity_poly.pdbx_seq_one_letter_code
_entity_poly.pdbx_strand_id
1 'polypeptide(L)'
;EDFPDMIEADTVRLERCLRNLLENALKYSNDDVRITVTLTMKNNHYRIAIKDTGWGIPKKAQKKLGQQFFRVKQADKPAQPGYGLGLSSVMLMAKEMGGSLTFQSEEGVGSTFFINLPAENS
;
A
#
# COMPACT_ATOMS: atom_id res chain seq x y z
N GLU A 1 -23.59 -0.78 -0.11
CA GLU A 1 -23.11 -1.65 -1.16
C GLU A 1 -22.87 -3.06 -0.61
N ASP A 2 -23.36 -4.06 -1.32
CA ASP A 2 -23.25 -5.44 -0.85
C ASP A 2 -21.88 -6.03 -1.20
N PHE A 3 -21.28 -6.65 -0.21
CA PHE A 3 -20.04 -7.40 -0.41
C PHE A 3 -20.35 -8.89 -0.49
N PRO A 4 -19.59 -9.63 -1.28
CA PRO A 4 -19.78 -11.08 -1.30
C PRO A 4 -19.41 -11.69 0.05
N ASP A 5 -20.07 -12.79 0.40
CA ASP A 5 -19.75 -13.53 1.62
C ASP A 5 -18.34 -14.11 1.58
N MET A 6 -17.89 -14.47 0.38
CA MET A 6 -16.54 -14.97 0.17
C MET A 6 -15.87 -14.20 -0.93
N ILE A 7 -14.60 -13.92 -0.74
CA ILE A 7 -13.76 -13.28 -1.72
C ILE A 7 -12.67 -14.29 -2.08
N GLU A 8 -12.59 -14.63 -3.35
CA GLU A 8 -11.51 -15.50 -3.80
C GLU A 8 -10.23 -14.68 -3.91
N ALA A 9 -9.29 -15.00 -3.04
CA ALA A 9 -8.00 -14.35 -3.03
C ALA A 9 -6.97 -15.32 -2.49
N ASP A 10 -5.72 -15.11 -2.87
CA ASP A 10 -4.61 -15.81 -2.25
C ASP A 10 -4.40 -15.20 -0.88
N THR A 11 -4.86 -15.84 0.17
CA THR A 11 -4.82 -15.29 1.51
C THR A 11 -3.40 -15.06 2.00
N VAL A 12 -2.45 -15.88 1.56
CA VAL A 12 -1.04 -15.72 1.95
C VAL A 12 -0.46 -14.46 1.32
N ARG A 13 -0.67 -14.26 0.02
CA ARG A 13 -0.20 -13.07 -0.67
C ARG A 13 -0.89 -11.82 -0.16
N LEU A 14 -2.20 -11.89 0.03
CA LEU A 14 -2.96 -10.73 0.53
C LEU A 14 -2.50 -10.34 1.92
N GLU A 15 -2.30 -11.30 2.81
CA GLU A 15 -1.79 -11.01 4.15
C GLU A 15 -0.43 -10.32 4.10
N ARG A 16 0.47 -10.80 3.24
CA ARG A 16 1.79 -10.18 3.09
C ARG A 16 1.71 -8.76 2.56
N CYS A 17 0.83 -8.53 1.59
CA CYS A 17 0.62 -7.18 1.07
C CYS A 17 0.14 -6.23 2.17
N LEU A 18 -0.87 -6.65 2.92
CA LEU A 18 -1.42 -5.83 3.99
C LEU A 18 -0.38 -5.55 5.06
N ARG A 19 0.37 -6.57 5.46
CA ARG A 19 1.41 -6.42 6.47
C ARG A 19 2.48 -5.43 6.01
N ASN A 20 2.95 -5.58 4.76
CA ASN A 20 3.98 -4.69 4.23
C ASN A 20 3.50 -3.25 4.16
N LEU A 21 2.26 -3.03 3.74
CA LEU A 21 1.72 -1.68 3.66
C LEU A 21 1.51 -1.06 5.04
N LEU A 22 1.05 -1.86 6.00
CA LEU A 22 0.90 -1.38 7.38
C LEU A 22 2.25 -1.05 8.00
N GLU A 23 3.26 -1.88 7.78
CA GLU A 23 4.60 -1.60 8.26
C GLU A 23 5.16 -0.31 7.66
N ASN A 24 4.93 -0.09 6.37
CA ASN A 24 5.36 1.16 5.73
C ASN A 24 4.67 2.36 6.36
N ALA A 25 3.38 2.27 6.62
CA ALA A 25 2.65 3.36 7.25
C ALA A 25 3.22 3.70 8.63
N LEU A 26 3.64 2.69 9.39
CA LEU A 26 4.25 2.91 10.70
C LEU A 26 5.67 3.43 10.60
N LYS A 27 6.46 2.92 9.66
CA LYS A 27 7.86 3.33 9.50
C LYS A 27 8.03 4.76 9.04
N TYR A 28 7.16 5.23 8.17
CA TYR A 28 7.31 6.55 7.54
C TYR A 28 6.34 7.55 8.15
N SER A 29 6.27 7.55 9.47
CA SER A 29 5.37 8.43 10.19
C SER A 29 5.89 8.71 11.61
N ASN A 30 5.25 9.66 12.25
CA ASN A 30 5.50 9.99 13.66
C ASN A 30 4.64 9.10 14.56
N ASP A 31 4.86 9.20 15.87
CA ASP A 31 4.17 8.36 16.84
C ASP A 31 2.66 8.57 16.86
N ASP A 32 2.19 9.72 16.40
CA ASP A 32 0.76 10.05 16.41
C ASP A 32 0.07 9.73 15.07
N VAL A 33 0.65 8.87 14.27
CA VAL A 33 0.08 8.48 12.99
C VAL A 33 -1.29 7.82 13.17
N ARG A 34 -2.21 8.14 12.28
CA ARG A 34 -3.50 7.48 12.18
C ARG A 34 -3.52 6.65 10.92
N ILE A 35 -3.94 5.40 11.05
CA ILE A 35 -4.01 4.47 9.93
C ILE A 35 -5.46 4.02 9.80
N THR A 36 -6.01 4.20 8.61
CA THR A 36 -7.37 3.81 8.31
C THR A 36 -7.35 2.79 7.18
N VAL A 37 -7.98 1.64 7.39
CA VAL A 37 -8.11 0.60 6.37
C VAL A 37 -9.56 0.58 5.93
N THR A 38 -9.80 0.70 4.64
CA THR A 38 -11.14 0.75 4.06
C THR A 38 -11.24 -0.26 2.93
N LEU A 39 -12.34 -0.99 2.91
CA LEU A 39 -12.65 -1.92 1.83
C LEU A 39 -13.85 -1.38 1.06
N THR A 40 -13.69 -1.24 -0.24
CA THR A 40 -14.79 -0.85 -1.13
C THR A 40 -14.90 -1.84 -2.28
N MET A 41 -16.08 -1.92 -2.86
CA MET A 41 -16.33 -2.80 -3.99
C MET A 41 -17.06 -2.04 -5.09
N LYS A 42 -16.61 -2.23 -6.33
CA LYS A 42 -17.20 -1.57 -7.49
C LYS A 42 -16.88 -2.37 -8.74
N ASN A 43 -17.92 -2.64 -9.55
CA ASN A 43 -17.75 -3.27 -10.87
C ASN A 43 -16.95 -4.58 -10.83
N ASN A 44 -17.29 -5.48 -9.89
CA ASN A 44 -16.61 -6.75 -9.70
C ASN A 44 -15.14 -6.64 -9.34
N HIS A 45 -14.75 -5.47 -8.84
CA HIS A 45 -13.42 -5.26 -8.27
C HIS A 45 -13.59 -4.76 -6.85
N TYR A 46 -12.68 -5.13 -6.00
CA TYR A 46 -12.64 -4.53 -4.69
C TYR A 46 -11.28 -3.87 -4.46
N ARG A 47 -11.31 -2.86 -3.63
CA ARG A 47 -10.16 -2.04 -3.35
C ARG A 47 -9.96 -1.98 -1.85
N ILE A 48 -8.76 -2.32 -1.41
CA ILE A 48 -8.38 -2.14 -0.03
C ILE A 48 -7.49 -0.90 0.03
N ALA A 49 -7.95 0.11 0.76
CA ALA A 49 -7.21 1.36 0.92
C ALA A 49 -6.58 1.40 2.30
N ILE A 50 -5.28 1.68 2.35
CA ILE A 50 -4.56 1.87 3.60
C ILE A 50 -4.07 3.30 3.60
N LYS A 51 -4.75 4.12 4.40
CA LYS A 51 -4.47 5.55 4.50
C LYS A 51 -3.73 5.84 5.79
N ASP A 52 -2.66 6.62 5.69
CA ASP A 52 -1.92 7.06 6.86
C ASP A 52 -1.78 8.57 6.89
N THR A 53 -1.55 9.11 8.07
CA THR A 53 -1.25 10.53 8.27
C THR A 53 0.25 10.71 8.54
N GLY A 54 1.05 9.96 7.78
CA GLY A 54 2.50 9.99 7.93
C GLY A 54 3.16 11.15 7.20
N TRP A 55 4.43 10.96 6.89
CA TRP A 55 5.24 12.03 6.29
C TRP A 55 4.84 12.34 4.84
N GLY A 56 4.16 11.42 4.18
CA GLY A 56 3.92 11.53 2.76
C GLY A 56 5.18 11.26 1.96
N ILE A 57 5.06 11.31 0.65
CA ILE A 57 6.15 10.97 -0.26
C ILE A 57 6.39 12.15 -1.19
N PRO A 58 7.63 12.69 -1.25
CA PRO A 58 7.94 13.75 -2.20
C PRO A 58 7.67 13.31 -3.63
N LYS A 59 7.18 14.22 -4.45
CA LYS A 59 6.86 13.91 -5.85
C LYS A 59 8.03 13.30 -6.60
N LYS A 60 9.23 13.76 -6.32
CA LYS A 60 10.43 13.21 -6.96
C LYS A 60 10.62 11.73 -6.69
N ALA A 61 10.26 11.29 -5.50
CA ALA A 61 10.42 9.90 -5.09
C ALA A 61 9.27 9.01 -5.58
N GLN A 62 8.09 9.59 -5.85
CA GLN A 62 6.92 8.80 -6.22
C GLN A 62 7.14 8.01 -7.51
N LYS A 63 7.89 8.55 -8.45
CA LYS A 63 8.18 7.89 -9.72
C LYS A 63 9.01 6.62 -9.55
N LYS A 64 9.73 6.51 -8.44
CA LYS A 64 10.64 5.39 -8.18
C LYS A 64 10.07 4.38 -7.20
N LEU A 65 8.88 4.61 -6.69
CA LEU A 65 8.28 3.66 -5.76
C LEU A 65 8.07 2.30 -6.43
N GLY A 66 8.31 1.25 -5.69
CA GLY A 66 8.21 -0.10 -6.22
C GLY A 66 9.47 -0.62 -6.85
N GLN A 67 10.47 0.22 -7.10
CA GLN A 67 11.76 -0.25 -7.56
C GLN A 67 12.47 -0.99 -6.44
N GLN A 68 13.05 -2.12 -6.77
CA GLN A 68 13.78 -2.92 -5.79
C GLN A 68 14.92 -2.09 -5.16
N PHE A 69 15.05 -2.18 -3.85
CA PHE A 69 16.06 -1.47 -3.06
C PHE A 69 15.88 0.04 -2.99
N PHE A 70 14.86 0.60 -3.62
CA PHE A 70 14.62 2.03 -3.50
C PHE A 70 14.00 2.35 -2.15
N ARG A 71 14.50 3.39 -1.50
CA ARG A 71 13.98 3.89 -0.24
C ARG A 71 13.81 5.41 -0.33
N VAL A 72 12.70 5.91 0.21
CA VAL A 72 12.48 7.35 0.28
C VAL A 72 13.33 7.92 1.41
N LYS A 73 14.11 8.94 1.09
CA LYS A 73 14.89 9.68 2.08
C LYS A 73 14.41 11.12 2.11
N GLN A 74 14.17 11.62 3.30
CA GLN A 74 13.81 13.02 3.50
C GLN A 74 14.82 13.61 4.47
N ALA A 75 15.37 14.80 4.13
CA ALA A 75 16.50 15.36 4.84
C ALA A 75 16.22 15.63 6.32
N ASP A 76 14.98 15.94 6.66
CA ASP A 76 14.58 16.28 8.03
C ASP A 76 13.92 15.11 8.76
N LYS A 77 14.01 13.90 8.24
CA LYS A 77 13.38 12.73 8.84
C LYS A 77 14.43 11.69 9.21
N PRO A 78 14.19 10.91 10.28
CA PRO A 78 15.12 9.86 10.63
C PRO A 78 15.19 8.77 9.57
N ALA A 79 16.36 8.16 9.44
CA ALA A 79 16.51 7.03 8.55
C ALA A 79 15.75 5.84 9.13
N GLN A 80 15.03 5.12 8.27
CA GLN A 80 14.26 3.94 8.68
C GLN A 80 14.94 2.68 8.21
N PRO A 81 14.92 1.61 9.03
CA PRO A 81 15.48 0.33 8.59
C PRO A 81 14.66 -0.27 7.47
N GLY A 82 15.31 -1.03 6.61
CA GLY A 82 14.67 -1.69 5.49
C GLY A 82 15.47 -1.51 4.22
N TYR A 83 15.08 -2.23 3.20
CA TYR A 83 15.83 -2.26 1.95
C TYR A 83 15.00 -1.79 0.75
N GLY A 84 13.82 -1.21 0.98
CA GLY A 84 12.96 -0.79 -0.11
C GLY A 84 12.29 -1.93 -0.85
N LEU A 85 12.28 -3.13 -0.27
CA LEU A 85 11.71 -4.31 -0.91
C LEU A 85 10.20 -4.42 -0.72
N GLY A 86 9.65 -3.81 0.33
CA GLY A 86 8.26 -3.97 0.70
C GLY A 86 7.29 -3.62 -0.42
N LEU A 87 7.45 -2.44 -1.02
CA LEU A 87 6.53 -1.99 -2.07
C LEU A 87 6.69 -2.77 -3.36
N SER A 88 7.92 -3.10 -3.76
CA SER A 88 8.12 -3.90 -4.97
C SER A 88 7.52 -5.29 -4.81
N SER A 89 7.62 -5.87 -3.62
CA SER A 89 7.00 -7.16 -3.33
C SER A 89 5.46 -7.07 -3.38
N VAL A 90 4.90 -5.99 -2.83
CA VAL A 90 3.45 -5.78 -2.88
C VAL A 90 2.96 -5.63 -4.31
N MET A 91 3.69 -4.86 -5.12
CA MET A 91 3.33 -4.69 -6.53
C MET A 91 3.34 -6.02 -7.28
N LEU A 92 4.36 -6.84 -7.05
CA LEU A 92 4.44 -8.15 -7.68
C LEU A 92 3.31 -9.06 -7.23
N MET A 93 3.05 -9.13 -5.91
CA MET A 93 2.00 -9.98 -5.39
C MET A 93 0.61 -9.55 -5.85
N ALA A 94 0.36 -8.25 -5.92
CA ALA A 94 -0.92 -7.75 -6.43
C ALA A 94 -1.11 -8.15 -7.89
N LYS A 95 -0.05 -8.03 -8.69
CA LYS A 95 -0.08 -8.44 -10.10
C LYS A 95 -0.35 -9.94 -10.23
N GLU A 96 0.28 -10.76 -9.40
CA GLU A 96 0.08 -12.21 -9.40
C GLU A 96 -1.35 -12.59 -9.02
N MET A 97 -2.03 -11.76 -8.24
CA MET A 97 -3.43 -11.95 -7.89
C MET A 97 -4.40 -11.36 -8.93
N GLY A 98 -3.88 -10.89 -10.05
CA GLY A 98 -4.70 -10.32 -11.12
C GLY A 98 -5.08 -8.87 -10.90
N GLY A 99 -4.45 -8.20 -9.95
CA GLY A 99 -4.78 -6.83 -9.61
C GLY A 99 -3.60 -5.87 -9.75
N SER A 100 -3.62 -4.82 -8.97
CA SER A 100 -2.60 -3.78 -9.04
C SER A 100 -2.46 -3.08 -7.70
N LEU A 101 -1.33 -2.39 -7.53
CA LEU A 101 -1.10 -1.47 -6.43
C LEU A 101 -1.06 -0.06 -7.00
N THR A 102 -1.86 0.82 -6.44
CA THR A 102 -1.82 2.25 -6.78
C THR A 102 -1.67 3.05 -5.49
N PHE A 103 -1.38 4.33 -5.61
CA PHE A 103 -1.22 5.16 -4.43
C PHE A 103 -1.47 6.63 -4.74
N GLN A 104 -1.78 7.38 -3.69
CA GLN A 104 -1.84 8.83 -3.69
C GLN A 104 -1.08 9.30 -2.47
N SER A 105 -0.27 10.33 -2.62
CA SER A 105 0.53 10.82 -1.51
C SER A 105 0.81 12.30 -1.64
N GLU A 106 0.86 12.97 -0.49
CA GLU A 106 1.21 14.37 -0.42
C GLU A 106 2.21 14.55 0.72
N GLU A 107 3.37 15.08 0.40
CA GLU A 107 4.41 15.30 1.41
C GLU A 107 3.89 16.22 2.51
N GLY A 108 4.11 15.83 3.75
CA GLY A 108 3.63 16.58 4.91
C GLY A 108 2.20 16.27 5.33
N VAL A 109 1.48 15.48 4.55
CA VAL A 109 0.07 15.15 4.82
C VAL A 109 -0.11 13.67 5.09
N GLY A 110 0.39 12.82 4.21
CA GLY A 110 0.27 11.37 4.35
C GLY A 110 0.16 10.67 3.02
N SER A 111 -0.14 9.39 3.09
CA SER A 111 -0.23 8.52 1.91
C SER A 111 -1.44 7.61 2.00
N THR A 112 -1.95 7.22 0.84
CA THR A 112 -2.96 6.17 0.74
C THR A 112 -2.50 5.18 -0.32
N PHE A 113 -2.39 3.93 0.06
CA PHE A 113 -2.04 2.85 -0.86
C PHE A 113 -3.28 2.00 -1.10
N PHE A 114 -3.50 1.63 -2.35
CA PHE A 114 -4.67 0.87 -2.77
C PHE A 114 -4.24 -0.46 -3.37
N ILE A 115 -4.76 -1.54 -2.81
CA ILE A 115 -4.67 -2.85 -3.43
C ILE A 115 -5.97 -3.06 -4.20
N ASN A 116 -5.88 -3.18 -5.52
CA ASN A 116 -7.06 -3.34 -6.39
C ASN A 116 -7.09 -4.78 -6.88
N LEU A 117 -8.16 -5.50 -6.60
CA LEU A 117 -8.25 -6.92 -6.91
C LEU A 117 -9.58 -7.23 -7.61
N PRO A 118 -9.58 -8.21 -8.55
CA PRO A 118 -10.85 -8.69 -9.10
C PRO A 118 -11.61 -9.47 -8.04
N ALA A 119 -12.93 -9.34 -8.01
CA ALA A 119 -13.77 -10.08 -7.06
C ALA A 119 -13.91 -11.54 -7.46
N GLU A 120 -13.71 -11.85 -8.75
CA GLU A 120 -13.79 -13.21 -9.27
C GLU A 120 -12.53 -13.54 -10.05
N ASN A 121 -12.09 -14.79 -9.91
CA ASN A 121 -11.03 -15.31 -10.77
C ASN A 121 -11.64 -15.73 -12.08
N SER A 122 -11.36 -14.98 -13.10
CA SER A 122 -11.83 -15.33 -14.44
C SER A 122 -10.69 -15.84 -15.30
#